data_a82b694f116cb8c0c8afeb4974b8e603
#
_entry.id   a82b694f116cb8c0c8afeb4974b8e603
#
_cell.length_a   1.000
_cell.length_b   1.000
_cell.length_c   1.000
_cell.angle_alpha   90.00
_cell.angle_beta   90.00
_cell.angle_gamma   90.00
#
_symmetry.space_group_name_H-M   'P 1'
#
loop_
_entity.id
_entity.type
_entity.pdbx_description
1 polymer ?
#
loop_
_entity_poly.entity_id
_entity_poly.type
_entity_poly.pdbx_seq_one_letter_code
_entity_poly.pdbx_strand_id
1 'polypeptide(L)'
;MRRLILFASGLLAACTPGGLASSNSGARIAATTITVNLTLEAPSSTAYGTSGGYAPAVTVVPVGSTIRFVNTDGFAHTATLIPGASSFPPGSPFTASALTQAGTAISQPWSTGSLAAGAASQTITIDRAGVYLYGCFYHYGAPMRGAIVAQ
;
A
#
# COMPACT_ATOMS: atom_id res chain seq x y z
N MET A 1 38.71 8.94 -82.41
CA MET A 1 37.63 9.79 -81.84
C MET A 1 36.72 8.93 -81.00
N ARG A 2 36.87 8.94 -79.66
CA ARG A 2 36.04 8.17 -78.71
C ARG A 2 35.24 9.16 -77.95
N ARG A 3 33.92 9.08 -78.07
CA ARG A 3 32.97 9.91 -77.27
C ARG A 3 32.73 9.25 -75.93
N LEU A 4 33.01 9.98 -74.89
CA LEU A 4 32.77 9.59 -73.51
C LEU A 4 31.35 9.99 -73.12
N ILE A 5 30.51 9.04 -72.73
CA ILE A 5 29.15 9.29 -72.24
C ILE A 5 29.20 9.23 -70.75
N LEU A 6 28.94 10.36 -70.08
CA LEU A 6 28.74 10.40 -68.60
C LEU A 6 27.30 10.05 -68.31
N PHE A 7 27.12 9.03 -67.52
CA PHE A 7 25.85 8.74 -66.89
C PHE A 7 25.82 9.44 -65.52
N ALA A 8 24.90 10.37 -65.36
CA ALA A 8 24.57 10.95 -64.03
C ALA A 8 23.56 10.08 -63.36
N SER A 9 23.97 9.41 -62.23
CA SER A 9 23.09 8.66 -61.39
C SER A 9 22.45 9.61 -60.36
N GLY A 10 21.17 9.90 -60.53
CA GLY A 10 20.39 10.64 -59.52
C GLY A 10 20.05 9.75 -58.33
N LEU A 11 20.53 10.12 -57.16
CA LEU A 11 20.06 9.55 -55.87
C LEU A 11 18.71 10.16 -55.52
N LEU A 12 17.65 9.37 -55.55
CA LEU A 12 16.38 9.70 -54.89
C LEU A 12 16.51 9.41 -53.39
N ALA A 13 16.56 10.45 -52.58
CA ALA A 13 16.42 10.33 -51.15
C ALA A 13 14.93 10.13 -50.81
N ALA A 14 14.55 8.93 -50.42
CA ALA A 14 13.25 8.63 -49.86
C ALA A 14 13.16 9.14 -48.40
N CYS A 15 12.47 10.27 -48.22
CA CYS A 15 12.05 10.71 -46.86
C CYS A 15 10.97 9.76 -46.35
N THR A 16 11.30 8.85 -45.47
CA THR A 16 10.33 8.15 -44.62
C THR A 16 9.82 9.13 -43.59
N PRO A 17 8.49 9.34 -43.46
CA PRO A 17 7.95 10.08 -42.33
C PRO A 17 8.13 9.23 -41.08
N GLY A 18 9.09 9.63 -40.26
CA GLY A 18 9.28 9.04 -38.91
C GLY A 18 8.03 9.29 -38.09
N GLY A 19 7.22 8.24 -37.93
CA GLY A 19 6.14 8.24 -36.94
C GLY A 19 6.75 8.48 -35.58
N LEU A 20 6.40 9.60 -34.93
CA LEU A 20 6.66 9.85 -33.53
C LEU A 20 5.86 8.80 -32.76
N ALA A 21 6.49 7.68 -32.41
CA ALA A 21 5.98 6.80 -31.39
C ALA A 21 5.97 7.61 -30.10
N SER A 22 4.78 8.11 -29.75
CA SER A 22 4.52 8.70 -28.45
C SER A 22 4.70 7.58 -27.42
N SER A 23 5.92 7.41 -26.92
CA SER A 23 6.19 6.57 -25.77
C SER A 23 5.54 7.26 -24.58
N ASN A 24 4.28 6.93 -24.36
CA ASN A 24 3.56 7.24 -23.14
C ASN A 24 4.20 6.37 -22.03
N SER A 25 5.40 6.77 -21.61
CA SER A 25 6.02 6.29 -20.37
C SER A 25 5.19 6.86 -19.23
N GLY A 26 4.01 6.27 -18.99
CA GLY A 26 3.33 6.45 -17.74
C GLY A 26 4.36 6.13 -16.67
N ALA A 27 4.80 7.16 -15.94
CA ALA A 27 5.69 6.97 -14.80
C ALA A 27 5.01 5.94 -13.89
N ARG A 28 5.50 4.70 -13.92
CA ARG A 28 5.14 3.72 -12.91
C ARG A 28 5.65 4.31 -11.62
N ILE A 29 4.72 4.81 -10.79
CA ILE A 29 5.03 5.09 -9.40
C ILE A 29 5.57 3.77 -8.87
N ALA A 30 6.84 3.73 -8.51
CA ALA A 30 7.44 2.55 -7.94
C ALA A 30 6.59 2.16 -6.74
N ALA A 31 6.08 0.93 -6.71
CA ALA A 31 5.25 0.45 -5.62
C ALA A 31 6.06 0.57 -4.32
N THR A 32 5.76 1.60 -3.53
CA THR A 32 6.46 1.85 -2.27
C THR A 32 5.83 0.96 -1.21
N THR A 33 6.65 0.14 -0.56
CA THR A 33 6.22 -0.59 0.63
C THR A 33 6.36 0.31 1.85
N ILE A 34 5.23 0.58 2.49
CA ILE A 34 5.17 1.37 3.72
C ILE A 34 5.11 0.40 4.89
N THR A 35 5.96 0.61 5.89
CA THR A 35 5.98 -0.19 7.12
C THR A 35 5.18 0.52 8.20
N VAL A 36 4.28 -0.20 8.85
CA VAL A 36 3.60 0.23 10.08
C VAL A 36 4.11 -0.65 11.21
N ASN A 37 4.72 -0.04 12.21
CA ASN A 37 5.21 -0.76 13.39
C ASN A 37 4.06 -1.00 14.38
N LEU A 38 3.99 -2.21 14.91
CA LEU A 38 3.14 -2.54 16.04
C LEU A 38 3.97 -2.34 17.30
N THR A 39 3.57 -1.40 18.12
CA THR A 39 4.29 -0.95 19.32
C THR A 39 3.31 -0.46 20.36
N LEU A 40 3.71 -0.31 21.61
CA LEU A 40 2.86 0.24 22.66
C LEU A 40 2.94 1.77 22.76
N GLU A 41 2.88 2.47 21.63
CA GLU A 41 2.84 3.93 21.64
C GLU A 41 1.62 4.47 22.39
N ALA A 42 1.84 5.61 23.08
CA ALA A 42 0.81 6.28 23.84
C ALA A 42 -0.38 6.67 22.96
N PRO A 43 -1.62 6.53 23.46
CA PRO A 43 -2.80 6.91 22.71
C PRO A 43 -2.84 8.40 22.39
N SER A 44 -3.32 8.72 21.19
CA SER A 44 -3.56 10.09 20.73
C SER A 44 -4.94 10.22 20.10
N SER A 45 -5.49 11.45 20.08
CA SER A 45 -6.74 11.72 19.37
C SER A 45 -6.48 11.84 17.87
N THR A 46 -7.34 11.21 17.07
CA THR A 46 -7.36 11.31 15.61
C THR A 46 -8.74 11.69 15.12
N ALA A 47 -8.89 11.95 13.82
CA ALA A 47 -10.20 12.17 13.20
C ALA A 47 -11.16 10.95 13.32
N TYR A 48 -10.63 9.78 13.65
CA TYR A 48 -11.38 8.52 13.73
C TYR A 48 -11.65 8.06 15.17
N GLY A 49 -11.18 8.83 16.15
CA GLY A 49 -11.22 8.53 17.59
C GLY A 49 -9.83 8.29 18.16
N THR A 50 -9.77 7.80 19.39
CA THR A 50 -8.50 7.52 20.08
C THR A 50 -7.78 6.35 19.41
N SER A 51 -6.52 6.55 19.07
CA SER A 51 -5.64 5.62 18.36
C SER A 51 -4.31 5.49 19.10
N GLY A 52 -3.69 4.32 19.06
CA GLY A 52 -2.37 4.06 19.65
C GLY A 52 -1.89 2.65 19.28
N GLY A 53 -0.70 2.29 19.72
CA GLY A 53 -0.14 0.96 19.52
C GLY A 53 0.32 0.66 18.07
N TYR A 54 0.23 1.62 17.17
CA TYR A 54 0.76 1.55 15.80
C TYR A 54 1.53 2.83 15.49
N ALA A 55 2.68 2.68 14.85
CA ALA A 55 3.52 3.80 14.43
C ALA A 55 3.79 3.76 12.93
N PRO A 56 3.23 4.71 12.16
CA PRO A 56 2.32 5.78 12.58
C PRO A 56 0.89 5.26 12.87
N ALA A 57 0.16 5.94 13.75
CA ALA A 57 -1.23 5.63 14.09
C ALA A 57 -2.20 5.91 12.91
N VAL A 58 -1.90 6.92 12.10
CA VAL A 58 -2.58 7.20 10.83
C VAL A 58 -1.54 7.20 9.72
N THR A 59 -1.71 6.33 8.75
CA THR A 59 -0.82 6.16 7.61
C THR A 59 -1.49 6.65 6.34
N VAL A 60 -0.93 7.67 5.68
CA VAL A 60 -1.43 8.18 4.39
C VAL A 60 -0.61 7.56 3.26
N VAL A 61 -1.27 6.96 2.28
CA VAL A 61 -0.60 6.18 1.22
C VAL A 61 -1.25 6.39 -0.14
N PRO A 62 -0.47 6.42 -1.24
CA PRO A 62 -1.02 6.39 -2.59
C PRO A 62 -1.65 5.04 -2.91
N VAL A 63 -2.74 5.05 -3.70
CA VAL A 63 -3.25 3.83 -4.36
C VAL A 63 -2.15 3.23 -5.25
N GLY A 64 -2.02 1.92 -5.27
CA GLY A 64 -0.95 1.20 -5.94
C GLY A 64 0.28 0.91 -5.06
N SER A 65 0.35 1.53 -3.86
CA SER A 65 1.36 1.19 -2.84
C SER A 65 1.06 -0.14 -2.15
N THR A 66 1.98 -0.57 -1.31
CA THR A 66 1.77 -1.71 -0.42
C THR A 66 2.06 -1.33 1.01
N ILE A 67 1.40 -1.99 1.95
CA ILE A 67 1.68 -1.87 3.39
C ILE A 67 2.13 -3.21 3.94
N ARG A 68 3.07 -3.16 4.89
CA ARG A 68 3.51 -4.28 5.70
C ARG A 68 3.52 -3.86 7.16
N PHE A 69 3.02 -4.71 8.02
CA PHE A 69 3.07 -4.53 9.47
C PHE A 69 4.26 -5.29 10.04
N VAL A 70 4.99 -4.67 10.97
CA VAL A 70 6.13 -5.28 11.66
C VAL A 70 5.91 -5.13 13.16
N ASN A 71 5.92 -6.23 13.88
CA ASN A 71 5.83 -6.20 15.33
C ASN A 71 7.21 -5.88 15.93
N THR A 72 7.36 -4.66 16.46
CA THR A 72 8.59 -4.20 17.13
C THR A 72 8.49 -4.28 18.66
N ASP A 73 7.37 -4.79 19.19
CA ASP A 73 7.14 -4.99 20.62
C ASP A 73 7.54 -6.40 21.07
N GLY A 74 7.63 -6.61 22.37
CA GLY A 74 7.92 -7.89 23.00
C GLY A 74 6.71 -8.83 23.11
N PHE A 75 5.50 -8.36 22.79
CA PHE A 75 4.25 -9.12 22.90
C PHE A 75 3.66 -9.41 21.51
N ALA A 76 2.75 -10.40 21.45
CA ALA A 76 2.04 -10.69 20.20
C ALA A 76 0.97 -9.62 19.92
N HIS A 77 0.87 -9.21 18.66
CA HIS A 77 -0.11 -8.25 18.16
C HIS A 77 -0.76 -8.73 16.87
N THR A 78 -1.91 -8.13 16.54
CA THR A 78 -2.53 -8.26 15.20
C THR A 78 -2.77 -6.88 14.62
N ALA A 79 -2.93 -6.79 13.30
CA ALA A 79 -3.60 -5.69 12.64
C ALA A 79 -4.72 -6.29 11.78
N THR A 80 -5.97 -5.95 12.10
CA THR A 80 -7.14 -6.54 11.44
C THR A 80 -8.10 -5.43 11.03
N LEU A 81 -8.56 -5.47 9.79
CA LEU A 81 -9.52 -4.51 9.24
C LEU A 81 -10.81 -4.48 10.06
N ILE A 82 -11.38 -3.29 10.25
CA ILE A 82 -12.72 -3.05 10.78
C ILE A 82 -13.62 -2.67 9.60
N PRO A 83 -14.37 -3.61 9.02
CA PRO A 83 -15.09 -3.34 7.77
C PRO A 83 -16.16 -2.26 7.94
N GLY A 84 -16.22 -1.30 7.01
CA GLY A 84 -17.27 -0.30 6.91
C GLY A 84 -17.32 0.74 8.04
N ALA A 85 -16.35 0.75 8.95
CA ALA A 85 -16.32 1.71 10.04
C ALA A 85 -15.80 3.08 9.59
N SER A 86 -16.48 4.16 10.00
CA SER A 86 -16.04 5.56 9.83
C SER A 86 -15.37 6.12 11.09
N SER A 87 -15.52 5.45 12.22
CA SER A 87 -14.85 5.73 13.51
C SER A 87 -14.59 4.41 14.24
N PHE A 88 -13.66 4.42 15.19
CA PHE A 88 -13.36 3.23 15.98
C PHE A 88 -14.56 2.84 16.85
N PRO A 89 -15.09 1.60 16.73
CA PRO A 89 -16.11 1.10 17.65
C PRO A 89 -15.67 1.18 19.12
N PRO A 90 -16.58 1.42 20.08
CA PRO A 90 -16.22 1.53 21.49
C PRO A 90 -15.69 0.22 22.07
N GLY A 91 -16.16 -0.92 21.55
CA GLY A 91 -15.70 -2.26 21.93
C GLY A 91 -14.95 -2.95 20.81
N SER A 92 -14.18 -4.00 21.15
CA SER A 92 -13.46 -4.80 20.14
C SER A 92 -14.44 -5.46 19.17
N PRO A 93 -14.33 -5.21 17.85
CA PRO A 93 -15.17 -5.85 16.84
C PRO A 93 -14.64 -7.23 16.40
N PHE A 94 -13.53 -7.70 16.98
CA PHE A 94 -12.79 -8.86 16.48
C PHE A 94 -13.24 -10.15 17.14
N THR A 95 -13.21 -11.23 16.36
CA THR A 95 -13.36 -12.61 16.81
C THR A 95 -12.03 -13.35 16.67
N ALA A 96 -11.97 -14.62 17.05
CA ALA A 96 -10.76 -15.44 16.94
C ALA A 96 -10.21 -15.55 15.50
N SER A 97 -11.01 -15.28 14.48
CA SER A 97 -10.56 -15.23 13.07
C SER A 97 -9.48 -14.17 12.84
N ALA A 98 -9.44 -13.10 13.65
CA ALA A 98 -8.39 -12.09 13.59
C ALA A 98 -6.99 -12.64 13.92
N LEU A 99 -6.88 -13.79 14.56
CA LEU A 99 -5.63 -14.46 14.90
C LEU A 99 -5.03 -15.24 13.72
N THR A 100 -5.77 -15.39 12.64
CA THR A 100 -5.33 -16.07 11.42
C THR A 100 -5.03 -15.05 10.33
N GLN A 101 -3.87 -15.18 9.70
CA GLN A 101 -3.50 -14.33 8.57
C GLN A 101 -4.49 -14.53 7.40
N ALA A 102 -5.00 -13.42 6.84
CA ALA A 102 -5.95 -13.44 5.73
C ALA A 102 -5.83 -12.17 4.89
N GLY A 103 -6.18 -12.26 3.61
CA GLY A 103 -6.28 -11.14 2.70
C GLY A 103 -4.95 -10.49 2.32
N THR A 104 -4.91 -9.86 1.15
CA THR A 104 -3.73 -9.15 0.60
C THR A 104 -4.11 -7.86 -0.12
N ALA A 105 -5.41 -7.47 -0.09
CA ALA A 105 -5.91 -6.24 -0.68
C ALA A 105 -6.63 -5.42 0.39
N ILE A 106 -6.40 -4.08 0.40
CA ILE A 106 -6.94 -3.20 1.45
C ILE A 106 -8.46 -3.12 1.42
N SER A 107 -9.08 -3.24 0.23
CA SER A 107 -10.54 -3.16 0.03
C SER A 107 -11.31 -4.42 0.40
N GLN A 108 -10.60 -5.51 0.71
CA GLN A 108 -11.16 -6.80 1.12
C GLN A 108 -10.91 -7.06 2.61
N PRO A 109 -11.64 -7.98 3.25
CA PRO A 109 -11.30 -8.38 4.61
C PRO A 109 -9.85 -8.90 4.71
N TRP A 110 -9.09 -8.36 5.65
CA TRP A 110 -7.71 -8.79 5.90
C TRP A 110 -7.37 -8.78 7.39
N SER A 111 -6.42 -9.62 7.74
CA SER A 111 -5.76 -9.66 9.05
C SER A 111 -4.31 -10.10 8.88
N THR A 112 -3.43 -9.53 9.68
CA THR A 112 -2.04 -10.03 9.78
C THR A 112 -1.94 -11.38 10.45
N GLY A 113 -3.01 -11.81 11.12
CA GLY A 113 -2.92 -12.87 12.12
C GLY A 113 -2.13 -12.41 13.33
N SER A 114 -1.83 -13.35 14.21
CA SER A 114 -0.99 -13.09 15.39
C SER A 114 0.48 -13.00 14.99
N LEU A 115 1.06 -11.82 15.11
CA LEU A 115 2.48 -11.54 14.86
C LEU A 115 3.24 -11.62 16.19
N ALA A 116 4.14 -12.58 16.34
CA ALA A 116 5.09 -12.63 17.45
C ALA A 116 6.07 -11.46 17.40
N ALA A 117 6.81 -11.22 18.49
CA ALA A 117 7.87 -10.22 18.54
C ALA A 117 8.85 -10.37 17.38
N GLY A 118 9.16 -9.28 16.68
CA GLY A 118 10.04 -9.23 15.51
C GLY A 118 9.42 -9.76 14.21
N ALA A 119 8.23 -10.36 14.25
CA ALA A 119 7.58 -10.88 13.05
C ALA A 119 6.99 -9.77 12.17
N ALA A 120 6.87 -10.07 10.88
CA ALA A 120 6.24 -9.20 9.90
C ALA A 120 5.08 -9.89 9.20
N SER A 121 4.07 -9.11 8.81
CA SER A 121 2.90 -9.59 8.08
C SER A 121 3.19 -9.90 6.62
N GLN A 122 2.17 -10.47 5.95
CA GLN A 122 2.06 -10.39 4.50
C GLN A 122 2.03 -8.93 4.04
N THR A 123 2.31 -8.72 2.77
CA THR A 123 2.10 -7.44 2.10
C THR A 123 0.62 -7.26 1.77
N ILE A 124 0.06 -6.07 2.07
CA ILE A 124 -1.31 -5.67 1.73
C ILE A 124 -1.23 -4.60 0.65
N THR A 125 -1.83 -4.85 -0.50
CA THR A 125 -1.89 -3.91 -1.62
C THR A 125 -2.97 -2.87 -1.38
N ILE A 126 -2.66 -1.61 -1.64
CA ILE A 126 -3.60 -0.49 -1.60
C ILE A 126 -4.29 -0.41 -2.97
N ASP A 127 -5.31 -1.21 -3.16
CA ASP A 127 -6.01 -1.38 -4.44
C ASP A 127 -7.15 -0.37 -4.65
N ARG A 128 -7.53 0.38 -3.61
CA ARG A 128 -8.65 1.35 -3.67
C ARG A 128 -8.46 2.50 -2.71
N ALA A 129 -8.80 3.73 -3.16
CA ALA A 129 -8.88 4.91 -2.30
C ALA A 129 -9.97 4.76 -1.23
N GLY A 130 -9.72 5.33 -0.05
CA GLY A 130 -10.64 5.27 1.07
C GLY A 130 -9.95 5.34 2.42
N VAL A 131 -10.75 5.25 3.48
CA VAL A 131 -10.27 5.17 4.86
C VAL A 131 -10.53 3.76 5.38
N TYR A 132 -9.49 3.14 5.91
CA TYR A 132 -9.52 1.76 6.39
C TYR A 132 -9.06 1.73 7.84
N LEU A 133 -10.02 1.54 8.74
CA LEU A 133 -9.75 1.43 10.18
C LEU A 133 -9.36 0.00 10.51
N TYR A 134 -8.41 -0.15 11.42
CA TYR A 134 -7.95 -1.46 11.86
C TYR A 134 -7.57 -1.44 13.34
N GLY A 135 -7.37 -2.60 13.93
CA GLY A 135 -6.97 -2.69 15.33
C GLY A 135 -6.41 -4.05 15.72
N CYS A 136 -5.91 -4.12 16.94
CA CYS A 136 -5.35 -5.32 17.51
C CYS A 136 -6.42 -6.13 18.26
N PHE A 137 -6.52 -7.43 17.98
CA PHE A 137 -7.40 -8.35 18.68
C PHE A 137 -7.15 -8.35 20.20
N TYR A 138 -5.87 -8.37 20.60
CA TYR A 138 -5.48 -8.49 22.01
C TYR A 138 -5.64 -7.18 22.80
N HIS A 139 -5.36 -6.04 22.16
CA HIS A 139 -5.17 -4.76 22.84
C HIS A 139 -6.11 -3.65 22.34
N TYR A 140 -7.22 -4.01 21.70
CA TYR A 140 -8.16 -3.03 21.15
C TYR A 140 -8.66 -2.02 22.20
N GLY A 141 -8.88 -2.45 23.42
CA GLY A 141 -9.30 -1.60 24.54
C GLY A 141 -8.18 -0.70 25.09
N ALA A 142 -6.90 -1.00 24.81
CA ALA A 142 -5.73 -0.26 25.30
C ALA A 142 -5.20 0.86 24.39
N PRO A 143 -5.92 1.63 23.68
CA PRO A 143 -6.65 1.54 22.43
C PRO A 143 -5.73 1.29 21.21
N MET A 144 -5.22 0.09 21.06
CA MET A 144 -4.38 -0.30 19.92
C MET A 144 -5.22 -0.34 18.63
N ARG A 145 -5.30 0.80 17.97
CA ARG A 145 -6.14 1.10 16.83
C ARG A 145 -5.38 2.01 15.87
N GLY A 146 -5.58 1.86 14.56
CA GLY A 146 -4.95 2.67 13.53
C GLY A 146 -5.83 2.88 12.31
N ALA A 147 -5.43 3.81 11.45
CA ALA A 147 -6.10 4.12 10.22
C ALA A 147 -5.12 4.16 9.03
N ILE A 148 -5.56 3.67 7.89
CA ILE A 148 -4.90 3.84 6.59
C ILE A 148 -5.80 4.75 5.76
N VAL A 149 -5.23 5.86 5.27
CA VAL A 149 -5.89 6.80 4.34
C VAL A 149 -5.26 6.59 2.98
N ALA A 150 -5.96 5.90 2.10
CA ALA A 150 -5.54 5.62 0.73
C ALA A 150 -6.06 6.72 -0.23
N GLN A 151 -5.20 7.35 -1.03
CA GLN A 151 -5.54 8.46 -1.94
C GLN A 151 -4.73 8.44 -3.23
#